data_2e90d65976479cb84bcc76c79bf30983
#
_entry.id   2e90d65976479cb84bcc76c79bf30983
#
_cell.length_a   1.000
_cell.length_b   1.000
_cell.length_c   1.000
_cell.angle_alpha   90.00
_cell.angle_beta   90.00
_cell.angle_gamma   90.00
#
_symmetry.space_group_name_H-M   'P 1'
#
loop_
_entity.id
_entity.type
_entity.pdbx_description
1 polymer ?
#
loop_
_entity_poly.entity_id
_entity_poly.type
_entity_poly.pdbx_seq_one_letter_code
_entity_poly.pdbx_strand_id
1 'polypeptide(L)'
;MFWTLGLKDRFGKIPIKTLKKCTFFYDKTLKKRTNLDIISKKGAYMIFKRKAYDKLLDWKKRYADQYAVLLEGARRVGKSTIAEHFAKNEYKSYILIDFSKSADSVIKCFDDIGNLDMFFLRLQAETGITLYEHESLIIFDEVQLFPKARQAIKHLVRDGRYHYLETGSLISIKKNVKDILIPSEEMKIPVSPMDYEEFCGVVGYNYLLLQQIYESGKAIGQATNRKLMKD
;
A
#
# COMPACT_ATOMS: atom_id res chain seq x y z
N MET A 1 7.31 -23.75 11.78
CA MET A 1 7.31 -24.91 10.87
C MET A 1 6.05 -25.71 11.17
N PHE A 2 5.18 -25.98 10.27
CA PHE A 2 3.79 -26.47 10.34
C PHE A 2 2.72 -25.39 10.24
N TRP A 3 2.43 -25.01 8.97
CA TRP A 3 1.10 -24.54 8.49
C TRP A 3 1.12 -24.33 6.96
N THR A 4 1.82 -25.18 6.22
CA THR A 4 1.89 -25.12 4.74
C THR A 4 1.36 -26.39 4.05
N LEU A 5 0.78 -27.34 4.76
CA LEU A 5 0.44 -28.66 4.19
C LEU A 5 -1.06 -28.92 3.97
N GLY A 6 -1.94 -27.96 4.26
CA GLY A 6 -3.40 -28.19 4.15
C GLY A 6 -4.11 -27.61 2.92
N LEU A 7 -3.45 -26.77 2.12
CA LEU A 7 -4.09 -26.04 0.99
C LEU A 7 -3.63 -26.49 -0.41
N LYS A 8 -2.69 -27.44 -0.48
CA LYS A 8 -2.16 -27.88 -1.79
C LYS A 8 -3.09 -28.83 -2.57
N ASP A 9 -4.02 -29.48 -1.92
CA ASP A 9 -4.82 -30.55 -2.53
C ASP A 9 -6.24 -30.16 -2.97
N ARG A 10 -6.69 -28.92 -2.70
CA ARG A 10 -8.00 -28.43 -3.14
C ARG A 10 -7.97 -27.48 -4.34
N PHE A 11 -6.86 -26.88 -4.63
CA PHE A 11 -6.71 -25.99 -5.77
C PHE A 11 -5.53 -26.47 -6.60
N GLY A 12 -5.81 -27.22 -7.66
CA GLY A 12 -4.81 -27.66 -8.61
C GLY A 12 -3.95 -26.48 -9.07
N LYS A 13 -2.66 -26.76 -9.38
CA LYS A 13 -1.71 -25.76 -9.90
C LYS A 13 -2.39 -24.97 -11.01
N ILE A 14 -2.64 -23.68 -10.81
CA ILE A 14 -3.15 -22.78 -11.86
C ILE A 14 -2.05 -22.74 -12.94
N PRO A 15 -2.30 -23.26 -14.16
CA PRO A 15 -1.28 -23.29 -15.19
C PRO A 15 -0.95 -21.85 -15.60
N ILE A 16 0.34 -21.54 -15.73
CA ILE A 16 0.86 -20.26 -16.23
C ILE A 16 0.21 -19.83 -17.57
N LYS A 17 -0.34 -20.78 -18.33
CA LYS A 17 -1.11 -20.54 -19.56
C LYS A 17 -2.45 -19.80 -19.30
N THR A 18 -3.07 -19.92 -18.14
CA THR A 18 -4.32 -19.25 -17.80
C THR A 18 -4.09 -17.76 -17.56
N LEU A 19 -2.94 -17.40 -17.00
CA LEU A 19 -2.52 -15.99 -16.83
C LEU A 19 -2.31 -15.26 -18.17
N LYS A 20 -1.94 -15.98 -19.25
CA LYS A 20 -1.78 -15.40 -20.60
C LYS A 20 -3.11 -15.19 -21.33
N LYS A 21 -4.18 -15.86 -20.96
CA LYS A 21 -5.52 -15.68 -21.57
C LYS A 21 -6.26 -14.46 -21.03
N CYS A 22 -5.99 -14.02 -19.79
CA CYS A 22 -6.59 -12.80 -19.25
C CYS A 22 -6.13 -11.52 -19.96
N THR A 23 -5.07 -11.57 -20.76
CA THR A 23 -4.56 -10.43 -21.53
C THR A 23 -5.21 -10.26 -22.90
N PHE A 24 -6.05 -11.19 -23.37
CA PHE A 24 -6.55 -11.19 -24.77
C PHE A 24 -7.98 -10.67 -24.97
N PHE A 25 -8.72 -10.37 -23.90
CA PHE A 25 -10.07 -9.79 -23.97
C PHE A 25 -10.14 -8.34 -23.50
N TYR A 26 -9.14 -7.54 -23.88
CA TYR A 26 -9.21 -6.11 -23.67
C TYR A 26 -9.83 -5.44 -24.89
N ASP A 27 -11.15 -5.29 -24.88
CA ASP A 27 -11.87 -4.51 -25.87
C ASP A 27 -11.63 -3.02 -25.63
N LYS A 28 -11.18 -2.33 -26.69
CA LYS A 28 -10.82 -0.91 -26.72
C LYS A 28 -11.99 0.06 -26.43
N THR A 29 -13.19 -0.42 -26.21
CA THR A 29 -14.43 0.40 -26.08
C THR A 29 -14.83 0.72 -24.65
N LEU A 30 -14.24 0.14 -23.61
CA LEU A 30 -14.59 0.40 -22.23
C LEU A 30 -13.57 1.32 -21.52
N LYS A 31 -13.49 2.59 -21.97
CA LYS A 31 -12.86 3.67 -21.22
C LYS A 31 -13.71 4.10 -20.02
N LYS A 32 -14.04 3.20 -19.11
CA LYS A 32 -14.60 3.56 -17.79
C LYS A 32 -14.05 2.60 -16.75
N ARG A 33 -13.00 3.07 -16.04
CA ARG A 33 -12.53 2.60 -14.71
C ARG A 33 -12.65 1.09 -14.48
N THR A 34 -11.86 0.31 -15.17
CA THR A 34 -11.62 -1.08 -14.82
C THR A 34 -10.41 -1.17 -13.90
N ASN A 35 -10.53 -2.00 -12.86
CA ASN A 35 -9.58 -2.15 -11.74
C ASN A 35 -8.20 -2.77 -12.11
N LEU A 36 -7.82 -2.73 -13.37
CA LEU A 36 -6.59 -3.33 -13.91
C LEU A 36 -5.75 -2.24 -14.55
N ASP A 37 -5.13 -1.39 -13.74
CA ASP A 37 -4.08 -0.53 -14.24
C ASP A 37 -2.72 -1.21 -14.03
N ILE A 38 -2.11 -1.46 -15.17
CA ILE A 38 -0.68 -1.55 -15.44
C ILE A 38 -0.05 -2.94 -15.44
N ILE A 39 0.00 -3.49 -16.64
CA ILE A 39 1.09 -4.39 -17.03
C ILE A 39 2.19 -3.52 -17.64
N SER A 40 3.21 -3.17 -16.88
CA SER A 40 4.42 -2.52 -17.37
C SER A 40 5.40 -3.57 -17.92
N LYS A 41 5.91 -3.32 -19.13
CA LYS A 41 6.84 -4.19 -19.86
C LYS A 41 8.26 -4.08 -19.28
N LYS A 42 8.55 -4.68 -18.15
CA LYS A 42 9.89 -5.10 -17.67
C LYS A 42 9.75 -5.52 -16.21
N GLY A 43 9.70 -6.81 -15.93
CA GLY A 43 9.68 -7.33 -14.54
C GLY A 43 8.47 -6.89 -13.70
N ALA A 44 7.27 -6.95 -14.29
CA ALA A 44 6.09 -6.31 -13.73
C ALA A 44 5.60 -7.01 -12.47
N TYR A 45 5.77 -6.34 -11.34
CA TYR A 45 4.95 -6.61 -10.18
C TYR A 45 3.50 -6.24 -10.51
N MET A 46 2.59 -7.20 -10.48
CA MET A 46 1.16 -6.91 -10.60
C MET A 46 0.72 -6.17 -9.33
N ILE A 47 0.34 -4.92 -9.48
CA ILE A 47 -0.23 -4.12 -8.40
C ILE A 47 -1.73 -4.31 -8.47
N PHE A 48 -2.29 -4.91 -7.43
CA PHE A 48 -3.72 -5.18 -7.34
C PHE A 48 -4.43 -4.03 -6.64
N LYS A 49 -5.68 -3.78 -7.02
CA LYS A 49 -6.52 -2.83 -6.29
C LYS A 49 -6.71 -3.32 -4.85
N ARG A 50 -6.40 -2.47 -3.90
CA ARG A 50 -6.52 -2.74 -2.47
C ARG A 50 -7.44 -1.70 -1.83
N LYS A 51 -8.34 -2.14 -0.95
CA LYS A 51 -9.23 -1.23 -0.19
C LYS A 51 -8.46 -0.18 0.61
N ALA A 52 -7.25 -0.51 1.03
CA ALA A 52 -6.36 0.44 1.70
C ALA A 52 -5.96 1.63 0.80
N TYR A 53 -5.89 1.44 -0.53
CA TYR A 53 -5.61 2.52 -1.47
C TYR A 53 -6.76 3.55 -1.51
N ASP A 54 -8.01 3.08 -1.54
CA ASP A 54 -9.18 3.98 -1.52
C ASP A 54 -9.22 4.81 -0.20
N LYS A 55 -8.82 4.21 0.93
CA LYS A 55 -8.68 4.92 2.21
C LYS A 55 -7.55 5.96 2.18
N LEU A 56 -6.44 5.69 1.48
CA LEU A 56 -5.37 6.67 1.28
C LEU A 56 -5.83 7.85 0.42
N LEU A 57 -6.64 7.60 -0.63
CA LEU A 57 -7.23 8.68 -1.42
C LEU A 57 -8.13 9.58 -0.58
N ASP A 58 -8.95 8.98 0.29
CA ASP A 58 -9.79 9.73 1.22
C ASP A 58 -8.98 10.54 2.23
N TRP A 59 -7.93 9.94 2.80
CA TRP A 59 -6.99 10.63 3.67
C TRP A 59 -6.31 11.81 2.94
N LYS A 60 -5.77 11.61 1.73
CA LYS A 60 -5.13 12.68 0.94
C LYS A 60 -6.07 13.87 0.75
N LYS A 61 -7.32 13.58 0.41
CA LYS A 61 -8.32 14.62 0.11
C LYS A 61 -8.77 15.43 1.32
N ARG A 62 -8.81 14.82 2.51
CA ARG A 62 -9.48 15.42 3.67
C ARG A 62 -8.55 15.73 4.84
N TYR A 63 -7.45 15.02 4.94
CA TYR A 63 -6.69 15.01 6.20
C TYR A 63 -5.17 15.17 6.03
N ALA A 64 -4.62 15.07 4.82
CA ALA A 64 -3.17 15.01 4.62
C ALA A 64 -2.42 16.26 5.08
N ASP A 65 -3.07 17.43 5.03
CA ASP A 65 -2.49 18.70 5.55
C ASP A 65 -2.45 18.77 7.08
N GLN A 66 -3.19 17.90 7.78
CA GLN A 66 -3.33 17.96 9.25
C GLN A 66 -2.80 16.72 9.95
N TYR A 67 -2.74 15.60 9.24
CA TYR A 67 -2.39 14.30 9.81
C TYR A 67 -1.49 13.50 8.86
N ALA A 68 -0.40 12.96 9.38
CA ALA A 68 0.30 11.86 8.74
C ALA A 68 -0.56 10.60 8.75
N VAL A 69 -0.32 9.65 7.84
CA VAL A 69 -1.01 8.37 7.82
C VAL A 69 -0.07 7.23 8.10
N LEU A 70 -0.41 6.37 9.06
CA LEU A 70 0.29 5.14 9.36
C LEU A 70 -0.47 3.93 8.78
N LEU A 71 0.17 3.24 7.84
CA LEU A 71 -0.28 1.91 7.38
C LEU A 71 0.21 0.87 8.37
N GLU A 72 -0.68 0.36 9.22
CA GLU A 72 -0.35 -0.68 10.18
C GLU A 72 -0.92 -2.05 9.77
N GLY A 73 -0.19 -3.11 10.05
CA GLY A 73 -0.65 -4.47 9.71
C GLY A 73 0.46 -5.50 9.83
N ALA A 74 0.13 -6.76 9.58
CA ALA A 74 1.09 -7.85 9.63
C ALA A 74 2.23 -7.65 8.63
N ARG A 75 3.34 -8.36 8.84
CA ARG A 75 4.43 -8.38 7.85
C ARG A 75 3.94 -9.00 6.53
N ARG A 76 4.45 -8.48 5.40
CA ARG A 76 4.19 -9.00 4.04
C ARG A 76 2.74 -8.91 3.56
N VAL A 77 1.92 -8.03 4.14
CA VAL A 77 0.55 -7.76 3.63
C VAL A 77 0.52 -6.70 2.51
N GLY A 78 1.68 -6.17 2.10
CA GLY A 78 1.81 -5.24 0.98
C GLY A 78 1.78 -3.75 1.36
N LYS A 79 2.03 -3.36 2.63
CA LYS A 79 2.01 -1.96 3.07
C LYS A 79 2.94 -1.06 2.25
N SER A 80 4.24 -1.41 2.18
CA SER A 80 5.25 -0.64 1.43
C SER A 80 4.91 -0.55 -0.06
N THR A 81 4.41 -1.65 -0.64
CA THR A 81 3.98 -1.68 -2.06
C THR A 81 2.81 -0.74 -2.31
N ILE A 82 1.81 -0.73 -1.42
CA ILE A 82 0.65 0.18 -1.53
C ILE A 82 1.11 1.63 -1.36
N ALA A 83 1.97 1.90 -0.36
CA ALA A 83 2.50 3.25 -0.09
C ALA A 83 3.26 3.81 -1.30
N GLU A 84 4.19 3.02 -1.87
CA GLU A 84 4.98 3.45 -3.02
C GLU A 84 4.12 3.61 -4.28
N HIS A 85 3.15 2.71 -4.51
CA HIS A 85 2.20 2.83 -5.62
C HIS A 85 1.35 4.08 -5.49
N PHE A 86 0.84 4.36 -4.31
CA PHE A 86 0.07 5.55 -4.01
C PHE A 86 0.90 6.82 -4.26
N ALA A 87 2.14 6.86 -3.79
CA ALA A 87 3.04 7.99 -4.01
C ALA A 87 3.28 8.27 -5.51
N LYS A 88 3.56 7.20 -6.28
CA LYS A 88 3.82 7.30 -7.73
C LYS A 88 2.64 7.84 -8.54
N ASN A 89 1.42 7.54 -8.11
CA ASN A 89 0.22 7.91 -8.88
C ASN A 89 -0.39 9.23 -8.42
N GLU A 90 -0.22 9.57 -7.14
CA GLU A 90 -0.97 10.65 -6.53
C GLU A 90 -0.13 11.89 -6.21
N TYR A 91 1.20 11.82 -6.33
CA TYR A 91 2.10 12.91 -6.02
C TYR A 91 3.06 13.19 -7.17
N LYS A 92 3.49 14.44 -7.26
CA LYS A 92 4.47 14.90 -8.27
C LYS A 92 5.85 14.36 -8.01
N SER A 93 6.24 14.28 -6.74
CA SER A 93 7.47 13.60 -6.30
C SER A 93 7.26 12.92 -4.95
N TYR A 94 8.12 11.97 -4.63
CA TYR A 94 8.12 11.34 -3.32
C TYR A 94 9.52 10.90 -2.92
N ILE A 95 9.78 10.91 -1.61
CA ILE A 95 10.97 10.32 -1.01
C ILE A 95 10.53 9.10 -0.19
N LEU A 96 11.16 7.95 -0.43
CA LEU A 96 10.94 6.74 0.35
C LEU A 96 12.19 6.45 1.18
N ILE A 97 12.04 6.50 2.50
CA ILE A 97 13.10 6.17 3.46
C ILE A 97 12.73 4.84 4.12
N ASP A 98 13.38 3.77 3.66
CA ASP A 98 13.25 2.44 4.25
C ASP A 98 14.29 2.27 5.37
N PHE A 99 13.86 2.38 6.61
CA PHE A 99 14.76 2.31 7.77
C PHE A 99 15.44 0.95 7.98
N SER A 100 15.07 -0.06 7.21
CA SER A 100 15.76 -1.35 7.23
C SER A 100 17.04 -1.38 6.40
N LYS A 101 17.22 -0.43 5.47
CA LYS A 101 18.32 -0.43 4.49
C LYS A 101 18.77 0.96 4.03
N SER A 102 18.23 2.04 4.61
CA SER A 102 18.64 3.40 4.26
C SER A 102 20.11 3.65 4.59
N ALA A 103 20.77 4.44 3.75
CA ALA A 103 22.14 4.87 3.98
C ALA A 103 22.25 5.73 5.25
N ASP A 104 23.39 5.65 5.94
CA ASP A 104 23.65 6.42 7.17
C ASP A 104 23.54 7.93 6.92
N SER A 105 23.87 8.42 5.72
CA SER A 105 23.74 9.83 5.35
C SER A 105 22.29 10.32 5.43
N VAL A 106 21.34 9.52 4.94
CA VAL A 106 19.88 9.82 5.02
C VAL A 106 19.42 9.80 6.48
N ILE A 107 19.89 8.84 7.28
CA ILE A 107 19.54 8.77 8.71
C ILE A 107 20.07 9.98 9.47
N LYS A 108 21.27 10.46 9.15
CA LYS A 108 21.87 11.66 9.75
C LYS A 108 21.12 12.95 9.45
N CYS A 109 20.28 13.00 8.39
CA CYS A 109 19.43 14.16 8.17
C CYS A 109 18.50 14.44 9.35
N PHE A 110 18.10 13.39 10.10
CA PHE A 110 17.24 13.54 11.27
C PHE A 110 17.93 14.19 12.47
N ASP A 111 19.23 14.41 12.44
CA ASP A 111 19.93 15.18 13.45
C ASP A 111 19.60 16.68 13.34
N ASP A 112 19.18 17.13 12.15
CA ASP A 112 18.76 18.50 11.89
C ASP A 112 17.25 18.72 12.04
N ILE A 113 16.50 17.77 12.58
CA ILE A 113 15.03 17.85 12.72
C ILE A 113 14.55 19.07 13.52
N GLY A 114 15.42 19.69 14.30
CA GLY A 114 15.18 20.96 14.97
C GLY A 114 15.20 22.18 14.04
N ASN A 115 15.78 22.06 12.85
CA ASN A 115 15.77 23.06 11.79
C ASN A 115 15.26 22.41 10.49
N LEU A 116 13.96 22.51 10.24
CA LEU A 116 13.29 21.80 9.14
C LEU A 116 13.79 22.24 7.76
N ASP A 117 14.25 23.48 7.60
CA ASP A 117 14.81 23.94 6.33
C ASP A 117 16.10 23.18 6.00
N MET A 118 16.99 23.02 6.98
CA MET A 118 18.20 22.23 6.84
C MET A 118 17.90 20.75 6.66
N PHE A 119 16.92 20.21 7.40
CA PHE A 119 16.48 18.84 7.25
C PHE A 119 16.04 18.53 5.82
N PHE A 120 15.12 19.33 5.25
CA PHE A 120 14.61 19.08 3.90
C PHE A 120 15.67 19.37 2.81
N LEU A 121 16.52 20.38 3.01
CA LEU A 121 17.62 20.66 2.10
C LEU A 121 18.58 19.45 1.99
N ARG A 122 19.02 18.92 3.13
CA ARG A 122 19.87 17.73 3.18
C ARG A 122 19.18 16.51 2.63
N LEU A 123 17.92 16.28 2.98
CA LEU A 123 17.17 15.12 2.51
C LEU A 123 17.04 15.13 0.98
N GLN A 124 16.79 16.29 0.35
CA GLN A 124 16.79 16.45 -1.11
C GLN A 124 18.17 16.20 -1.72
N ALA A 125 19.23 16.73 -1.09
CA ALA A 125 20.60 16.53 -1.56
C ALA A 125 21.02 15.05 -1.51
N GLU A 126 20.72 14.35 -0.42
CA GLU A 126 21.09 12.94 -0.23
C GLU A 126 20.27 11.98 -1.12
N THR A 127 19.03 12.33 -1.40
CA THR A 127 18.14 11.48 -2.24
C THR A 127 18.16 11.84 -3.71
N GLY A 128 18.62 13.05 -4.07
CA GLY A 128 18.54 13.59 -5.43
C GLY A 128 17.11 13.89 -5.88
N ILE A 129 16.14 13.94 -4.96
CA ILE A 129 14.72 14.15 -5.27
C ILE A 129 14.30 15.54 -4.83
N THR A 130 13.74 16.33 -5.76
CA THR A 130 13.18 17.63 -5.44
C THR A 130 11.80 17.50 -4.83
N LEU A 131 11.58 18.17 -3.70
CA LEU A 131 10.29 18.25 -3.03
C LEU A 131 9.53 19.51 -3.46
N TYR A 132 8.22 19.37 -3.64
CA TYR A 132 7.27 20.44 -3.98
C TYR A 132 6.23 20.57 -2.89
N GLU A 133 6.01 21.77 -2.39
CA GLU A 133 5.04 22.05 -1.34
C GLU A 133 3.65 21.58 -1.73
N HIS A 134 2.99 20.86 -0.83
CA HIS A 134 1.67 20.21 -0.97
C HIS A 134 1.54 19.20 -2.12
N GLU A 135 2.60 18.98 -2.92
CA GLU A 135 2.61 18.05 -4.06
C GLU A 135 3.59 16.89 -3.87
N SER A 136 4.28 16.81 -2.73
CA SER A 136 5.25 15.73 -2.44
C SER A 136 4.86 14.92 -1.23
N LEU A 137 5.18 13.62 -1.27
CA LEU A 137 4.98 12.67 -0.19
C LEU A 137 6.31 12.17 0.35
N ILE A 138 6.49 12.19 1.66
CA ILE A 138 7.63 11.56 2.32
C ILE A 138 7.13 10.28 3.01
N ILE A 139 7.72 9.14 2.62
CA ILE A 139 7.34 7.82 3.14
C ILE A 139 8.42 7.34 4.10
N PHE A 140 8.03 7.03 5.32
CA PHE A 140 8.83 6.38 6.36
C PHE A 140 8.46 4.90 6.43
N ASP A 141 9.21 4.05 5.73
CA ASP A 141 8.96 2.61 5.68
C ASP A 141 9.68 1.88 6.83
N GLU A 142 8.99 0.93 7.47
CA GLU A 142 9.43 0.19 8.67
C GLU A 142 9.81 1.14 9.84
N VAL A 143 8.96 2.16 10.09
CA VAL A 143 9.22 3.27 11.05
C VAL A 143 9.55 2.79 12.48
N GLN A 144 9.16 1.57 12.87
CA GLN A 144 9.51 1.00 14.17
C GLN A 144 11.01 0.74 14.34
N LEU A 145 11.80 0.75 13.26
CA LEU A 145 13.26 0.58 13.32
C LEU A 145 13.98 1.89 13.66
N PHE A 146 13.30 3.04 13.44
CA PHE A 146 13.87 4.34 13.74
C PHE A 146 12.86 5.25 14.46
N PRO A 147 12.68 5.10 15.77
CA PRO A 147 11.70 5.83 16.59
C PRO A 147 11.79 7.35 16.50
N LYS A 148 12.99 7.92 16.26
CA LYS A 148 13.18 9.37 16.09
C LYS A 148 12.33 9.93 14.92
N ALA A 149 12.22 9.21 13.80
CA ALA A 149 11.40 9.64 12.68
C ALA A 149 9.93 9.75 13.07
N ARG A 150 9.43 8.77 13.83
CA ARG A 150 8.05 8.79 14.30
C ARG A 150 7.78 9.94 15.28
N GLN A 151 8.72 10.24 16.17
CA GLN A 151 8.62 11.40 17.07
C GLN A 151 8.64 12.73 16.29
N ALA A 152 9.36 12.78 15.17
CA ALA A 152 9.45 13.94 14.31
C ALA A 152 8.13 14.27 13.59
N ILE A 153 7.24 13.29 13.38
CA ILE A 153 5.98 13.46 12.63
C ILE A 153 5.19 14.67 13.12
N LYS A 154 5.09 14.87 14.42
CA LYS A 154 4.38 16.02 14.98
C LYS A 154 4.92 17.36 14.48
N HIS A 155 6.25 17.50 14.42
CA HIS A 155 6.90 18.74 13.94
C HIS A 155 6.75 18.87 12.42
N LEU A 156 6.90 17.77 11.70
CA LEU A 156 6.81 17.70 10.25
C LEU A 156 5.40 18.03 9.75
N VAL A 157 4.36 17.48 10.37
CA VAL A 157 2.96 17.77 10.02
C VAL A 157 2.60 19.22 10.35
N ARG A 158 3.09 19.77 11.48
CA ARG A 158 2.85 21.16 11.84
C ARG A 158 3.51 22.16 10.89
N ASP A 159 4.64 21.81 10.30
CA ASP A 159 5.30 22.60 9.27
C ASP A 159 4.42 22.73 8.01
N GLY A 160 3.69 21.68 7.64
CA GLY A 160 2.64 21.71 6.61
C GLY A 160 3.13 21.70 5.18
N ARG A 161 4.43 21.77 4.89
CA ARG A 161 4.97 21.82 3.52
C ARG A 161 4.74 20.55 2.71
N TYR A 162 4.78 19.37 3.35
CA TYR A 162 4.70 18.08 2.69
C TYR A 162 3.75 17.13 3.41
N HIS A 163 3.32 16.09 2.71
CA HIS A 163 2.52 15.02 3.31
C HIS A 163 3.40 13.86 3.77
N TYR A 164 2.94 13.12 4.78
CA TYR A 164 3.73 12.06 5.41
C TYR A 164 2.93 10.77 5.50
N LEU A 165 3.58 9.67 5.07
CA LEU A 165 3.03 8.33 5.17
C LEU A 165 4.04 7.43 5.88
N GLU A 166 3.60 6.74 6.90
CA GLU A 166 4.38 5.78 7.65
C GLU A 166 3.91 4.36 7.36
N THR A 167 4.82 3.42 7.35
CA THR A 167 4.46 2.00 7.42
C THR A 167 5.10 1.34 8.62
N GLY A 168 4.40 0.37 9.20
CA GLY A 168 4.95 -0.36 10.33
C GLY A 168 4.24 -1.68 10.61
N SER A 169 5.00 -2.60 11.21
CA SER A 169 4.45 -3.87 11.66
C SER A 169 3.76 -3.70 13.02
N LEU A 170 2.50 -4.10 13.11
CA LEU A 170 1.64 -3.94 14.29
C LEU A 170 2.27 -4.52 15.57
N ILE A 171 2.93 -5.67 15.47
CA ILE A 171 3.58 -6.35 16.60
C ILE A 171 4.82 -5.57 17.05
N SER A 172 5.61 -5.08 16.10
CA SER A 172 6.84 -4.34 16.39
C SER A 172 6.54 -2.93 16.92
N ILE A 173 5.51 -2.27 16.38
CA ILE A 173 5.04 -0.98 16.89
C ILE A 173 4.62 -1.11 18.37
N LYS A 174 3.81 -2.12 18.72
CA LYS A 174 3.36 -2.33 20.11
C LYS A 174 4.48 -2.68 21.08
N LYS A 175 5.52 -3.38 20.64
CA LYS A 175 6.68 -3.73 21.49
C LYS A 175 7.57 -2.52 21.78
N ASN A 176 7.73 -1.62 20.84
CA ASN A 176 8.65 -0.48 20.95
C ASN A 176 8.00 0.79 21.52
N VAL A 177 6.70 0.73 21.84
CA VAL A 177 5.91 1.90 22.31
C VAL A 177 6.13 2.23 23.80
N LYS A 178 6.82 1.39 24.57
CA LYS A 178 6.98 1.65 26.02
C LYS A 178 7.63 3.02 26.34
N ASP A 179 8.38 3.61 25.37
CA ASP A 179 9.13 4.85 25.58
C ASP A 179 8.92 5.89 24.46
N ILE A 180 7.91 5.71 23.57
CA ILE A 180 7.69 6.60 22.43
C ILE A 180 6.34 7.30 22.57
N LEU A 181 6.36 8.62 22.55
CA LEU A 181 5.16 9.44 22.42
C LEU A 181 4.53 9.16 21.05
N ILE A 182 3.33 8.58 21.04
CA ILE A 182 2.54 8.40 19.80
C ILE A 182 2.11 9.80 19.35
N PRO A 183 2.43 10.21 18.11
CA PRO A 183 1.99 11.51 17.62
C PRO A 183 0.47 11.59 17.60
N SER A 184 -0.08 12.70 18.09
CA SER A 184 -1.52 13.00 17.99
C SER A 184 -1.93 13.31 16.56
N GLU A 185 -0.98 13.71 15.74
CA GLU A 185 -1.11 14.06 14.33
C GLU A 185 -0.96 12.84 13.39
N GLU A 186 -1.27 11.62 13.87
CA GLU A 186 -1.18 10.36 13.11
C GLU A 186 -2.55 9.72 12.97
N MET A 187 -2.99 9.46 11.73
CA MET A 187 -4.15 8.61 11.41
C MET A 187 -3.71 7.20 11.06
N LYS A 188 -4.44 6.20 11.54
CA LYS A 188 -4.11 4.78 11.28
C LYS A 188 -5.04 4.19 10.24
N ILE A 189 -4.46 3.54 9.25
CA ILE A 189 -5.15 2.72 8.27
C ILE A 189 -4.69 1.27 8.46
N PRO A 190 -5.53 0.38 8.98
CA PRO A 190 -5.20 -1.03 9.08
C PRO A 190 -5.14 -1.68 7.69
N VAL A 191 -4.05 -2.39 7.41
CA VAL A 191 -3.84 -3.17 6.19
C VAL A 191 -3.85 -4.64 6.56
N SER A 192 -4.93 -5.32 6.21
CA SER A 192 -5.09 -6.76 6.37
C SER A 192 -4.51 -7.50 5.16
N PRO A 193 -4.30 -8.83 5.24
CA PRO A 193 -4.17 -9.65 4.05
C PRO A 193 -5.33 -9.39 3.08
N MET A 194 -5.11 -9.69 1.80
CA MET A 194 -6.15 -9.54 0.76
C MET A 194 -7.41 -10.29 1.16
N ASP A 195 -8.55 -9.61 1.13
CA ASP A 195 -9.83 -10.25 1.37
C ASP A 195 -10.37 -10.95 0.10
N TYR A 196 -11.53 -11.62 0.22
CA TYR A 196 -12.07 -12.39 -0.89
C TYR A 196 -12.49 -11.52 -2.07
N GLU A 197 -13.01 -10.32 -1.84
CA GLU A 197 -13.38 -9.37 -2.89
C GLU A 197 -12.14 -8.89 -3.65
N GLU A 198 -11.09 -8.49 -2.93
CA GLU A 198 -9.81 -8.11 -3.50
C GLU A 198 -9.19 -9.27 -4.31
N PHE A 199 -9.27 -10.49 -3.77
CA PHE A 199 -8.82 -11.72 -4.45
C PHE A 199 -9.60 -11.99 -5.73
N CYS A 200 -10.94 -11.86 -5.71
CA CYS A 200 -11.76 -11.99 -6.92
C CYS A 200 -11.34 -11.00 -8.00
N GLY A 201 -11.02 -9.75 -7.60
CA GLY A 201 -10.49 -8.74 -8.52
C GLY A 201 -9.15 -9.14 -9.15
N VAL A 202 -8.30 -9.85 -8.41
CA VAL A 202 -7.00 -10.36 -8.91
C VAL A 202 -7.18 -11.45 -9.96
N VAL A 203 -8.10 -12.38 -9.72
CA VAL A 203 -8.34 -13.53 -10.62
C VAL A 203 -9.35 -13.23 -11.74
N GLY A 204 -9.88 -12.00 -11.77
CA GLY A 204 -10.83 -11.58 -12.80
C GLY A 204 -12.28 -12.04 -12.56
N TYR A 205 -12.61 -12.48 -11.34
CA TYR A 205 -13.97 -12.86 -11.00
C TYR A 205 -14.82 -11.63 -10.65
N ASN A 206 -16.10 -11.64 -11.08
CA ASN A 206 -17.06 -10.62 -10.70
C ASN A 206 -17.61 -10.94 -9.28
N TYR A 207 -17.02 -10.34 -8.26
CA TYR A 207 -17.43 -10.53 -6.88
C TYR A 207 -18.90 -10.17 -6.63
N LEU A 208 -19.39 -9.08 -7.22
CA LEU A 208 -20.80 -8.65 -7.05
C LEU A 208 -21.77 -9.70 -7.59
N LEU A 209 -21.45 -10.33 -8.72
CA LEU A 209 -22.25 -11.41 -9.26
C LEU A 209 -22.27 -12.62 -8.33
N LEU A 210 -21.11 -12.99 -7.78
CA LEU A 210 -20.99 -14.08 -6.82
C LEU A 210 -21.80 -13.79 -5.55
N GLN A 211 -21.76 -12.57 -5.05
CA GLN A 211 -22.54 -12.14 -3.91
C GLN A 211 -24.05 -12.21 -4.18
N GLN A 212 -24.52 -11.69 -5.30
CA GLN A 212 -25.94 -11.77 -5.70
C GLN A 212 -26.44 -13.22 -5.81
N ILE A 213 -25.62 -14.10 -6.38
CA ILE A 213 -25.95 -15.53 -6.47
C ILE A 213 -26.08 -16.13 -5.07
N TYR A 214 -25.13 -15.84 -4.16
CA TYR A 214 -25.17 -16.30 -2.78
C TYR A 214 -26.41 -15.79 -2.03
N GLU A 215 -26.70 -14.50 -2.12
CA GLU A 215 -27.84 -13.85 -1.47
C GLU A 215 -29.20 -14.35 -2.02
N SER A 216 -29.24 -14.73 -3.30
CA SER A 216 -30.46 -15.28 -3.91
C SER A 216 -30.86 -16.66 -3.38
N GLY A 217 -29.96 -17.36 -2.68
CA GLY A 217 -30.15 -18.72 -2.18
C GLY A 217 -30.42 -19.77 -3.28
N LYS A 218 -30.30 -19.40 -4.56
CA LYS A 218 -30.56 -20.30 -5.68
C LYS A 218 -29.32 -21.08 -6.05
N ALA A 219 -29.46 -22.40 -6.15
CA ALA A 219 -28.39 -23.25 -6.65
C ALA A 219 -28.02 -22.85 -8.08
N ILE A 220 -26.76 -22.55 -8.30
CA ILE A 220 -26.24 -22.31 -9.65
C ILE A 220 -26.18 -23.67 -10.37
N GLY A 221 -26.72 -23.74 -11.59
CA GLY A 221 -26.63 -24.94 -12.39
C GLY A 221 -25.17 -25.38 -12.59
N GLN A 222 -24.91 -26.69 -12.62
CA GLN A 222 -23.55 -27.25 -12.74
C GLN A 222 -22.74 -26.66 -13.89
N ALA A 223 -23.40 -26.30 -15.02
CA ALA A 223 -22.74 -25.70 -16.17
C ALA A 223 -22.19 -24.28 -15.85
N THR A 224 -22.97 -23.46 -15.11
CA THR A 224 -22.56 -22.12 -14.68
C THR A 224 -21.45 -22.20 -13.63
N ASN A 225 -21.56 -23.15 -12.69
CA ASN A 225 -20.53 -23.38 -11.69
C ASN A 225 -19.18 -23.83 -12.33
N ARG A 226 -19.24 -24.73 -13.34
CA ARG A 226 -18.06 -25.12 -14.11
C ARG A 226 -17.43 -23.96 -14.87
N LYS A 227 -18.24 -23.02 -15.36
CA LYS A 227 -17.76 -21.82 -16.08
C LYS A 227 -17.07 -20.84 -15.14
N LEU A 228 -17.62 -20.65 -13.94
CA LEU A 228 -17.02 -19.83 -12.87
C LEU A 228 -15.75 -20.42 -12.27
N MET A 229 -15.59 -21.74 -12.34
CA MET A 229 -14.43 -22.46 -11.80
C MET A 229 -13.36 -22.79 -12.85
N LYS A 230 -13.62 -22.57 -14.15
CA LYS A 230 -12.69 -22.88 -15.25
C LYS A 230 -11.97 -21.66 -15.81
N ASP A 231 -12.44 -20.45 -15.54
CA ASP A 231 -11.81 -19.20 -15.93
C ASP A 231 -10.93 -18.68 -14.79
#